data_530e25496d521d28b5e6ac193e392be7
#
_entry.id   530e25496d521d28b5e6ac193e392be7
#
_cell.length_a   1.000
_cell.length_b   1.000
_cell.length_c   1.000
_cell.angle_alpha   90.00
_cell.angle_beta   90.00
_cell.angle_gamma   90.00
#
_symmetry.space_group_name_H-M   'P 1'
#
loop_
_entity.id
_entity.type
_entity.pdbx_description
1 polymer ?
#
loop_
_entity_poly.entity_id
_entity_poly.type
_entity_poly.pdbx_seq_one_letter_code
_entity_poly.pdbx_strand_id
1 'polypeptide(L)'
;YSLPDPTIIKADDGYFYLYATEDIRNTPIHRSRNLVDWEEIGTAFTEETRPTFEPKGGLWAPDINYINGQYVLYYSMSVWGGEWTCGIGVATSDKPEGPFIDKGPLFRSKTIQVQNSIDQFFMEDNGKKYLFWGSFRGIYGIELSGDGLSVWDGAKKRQVAGTAYEGTYIHKRGDYYYLFASIGSCCEGLKSTYTTVVGRSDSLFGPYADKQGRPMMENHHEILIHGNEAFAGTGHNSEIVTDDRGNDWVLYHAVSREHPTGRVLMLDRIRWKDGWPEVEGASPSLEAEAPEFIN
;
A
#
# COMPACT_ATOMS: atom_id res chain seq x y z
N TYR A 1 3.50 13.34 13.06
CA TYR A 1 4.44 12.45 12.35
C TYR A 1 4.09 12.38 10.88
N SER A 2 5.10 12.27 10.02
CA SER A 2 4.91 11.93 8.60
C SER A 2 5.00 10.43 8.46
N LEU A 3 3.87 9.78 8.13
CA LEU A 3 3.75 8.33 7.94
C LEU A 3 3.09 8.02 6.59
N PRO A 4 3.75 8.38 5.47
CA PRO A 4 3.18 8.20 4.16
C PRO A 4 3.23 6.76 3.68
N ASP A 5 2.34 6.43 2.76
CA ASP A 5 2.29 5.13 2.10
C ASP A 5 2.19 3.98 3.13
N PRO A 6 1.22 4.03 4.07
CA PRO A 6 1.16 3.09 5.18
C PRO A 6 0.77 1.68 4.75
N THR A 7 1.37 0.70 5.41
CA THR A 7 0.94 -0.70 5.39
C THR A 7 0.74 -1.18 6.83
N ILE A 8 -0.18 -2.11 7.05
CA ILE A 8 -0.58 -2.49 8.39
C ILE A 8 -0.81 -4.01 8.50
N ILE A 9 -0.45 -4.57 9.64
CA ILE A 9 -0.72 -5.97 9.97
C ILE A 9 -1.09 -6.09 11.45
N LYS A 10 -2.05 -6.97 11.76
CA LYS A 10 -2.34 -7.34 13.14
C LYS A 10 -1.48 -8.53 13.56
N ALA A 11 -0.74 -8.40 14.65
CA ALA A 11 0.07 -9.46 15.22
C ALA A 11 -0.67 -10.22 16.33
N ASP A 12 -0.11 -11.37 16.72
CA ASP A 12 -0.69 -12.24 17.75
C ASP A 12 -0.72 -11.60 19.15
N ASP A 13 0.08 -10.56 19.39
CA ASP A 13 0.08 -9.78 20.63
C ASP A 13 -1.09 -8.81 20.76
N GLY A 14 -1.97 -8.77 19.75
CA GLY A 14 -3.15 -7.91 19.69
C GLY A 14 -2.87 -6.49 19.20
N TYR A 15 -1.62 -6.16 18.90
CA TYR A 15 -1.28 -4.88 18.29
C TYR A 15 -1.38 -4.92 16.78
N PHE A 16 -1.78 -3.79 16.22
CA PHE A 16 -1.54 -3.46 14.82
C PHE A 16 -0.16 -2.83 14.68
N TYR A 17 0.61 -3.28 13.72
CA TYR A 17 1.92 -2.73 13.37
C TYR A 17 1.82 -2.03 12.03
N LEU A 18 2.26 -0.79 11.99
CA LEU A 18 2.24 0.07 10.82
C LEU A 18 3.66 0.40 10.39
N TYR A 19 3.89 0.31 9.09
CA TYR A 19 5.16 0.63 8.44
C TYR A 19 4.87 1.66 7.37
N ALA A 20 5.82 2.58 7.14
CA ALA A 20 5.62 3.68 6.21
C ALA A 20 6.89 3.98 5.41
N THR A 21 6.74 4.74 4.35
CA THR A 21 7.87 5.32 3.61
C THR A 21 8.77 6.12 4.54
N GLU A 22 10.08 6.07 4.29
CA GLU A 22 11.09 6.62 5.17
C GLU A 22 11.21 8.16 5.14
N ASP A 23 10.16 8.87 5.47
CA ASP A 23 10.29 10.23 5.95
C ASP A 23 10.99 10.22 7.32
N ILE A 24 10.76 9.15 8.09
CA ILE A 24 11.63 8.73 9.20
C ILE A 24 12.53 7.61 8.67
N ARG A 25 13.84 7.83 8.70
CA ARG A 25 14.81 6.96 8.04
C ARG A 25 14.75 5.50 8.51
N ASN A 26 15.00 4.57 7.60
CA ASN A 26 15.07 3.12 7.81
C ASN A 26 13.72 2.43 8.03
N THR A 27 12.66 2.96 7.46
CA THR A 27 11.30 2.41 7.54
C THR A 27 10.75 2.41 8.97
N PRO A 28 10.04 3.46 9.37
CA PRO A 28 9.50 3.59 10.71
C PRO A 28 8.44 2.53 11.00
N ILE A 29 8.40 2.08 12.25
CA ILE A 29 7.40 1.15 12.76
C ILE A 29 6.66 1.80 13.93
N HIS A 30 5.34 1.85 13.80
CA HIS A 30 4.44 2.27 14.87
C HIS A 30 3.49 1.12 15.20
N ARG A 31 2.92 1.12 16.38
CA ARG A 31 1.90 0.14 16.75
C ARG A 31 0.72 0.79 17.46
N SER A 32 -0.43 0.15 17.39
CA SER A 32 -1.67 0.60 18.00
C SER A 32 -2.56 -0.59 18.34
N ARG A 33 -3.40 -0.45 19.38
CA ARG A 33 -4.47 -1.41 19.66
C ARG A 33 -5.81 -1.02 19.03
N ASN A 34 -5.94 0.24 18.61
CA ASN A 34 -7.25 0.80 18.22
C ASN A 34 -7.23 1.58 16.89
N LEU A 35 -6.11 1.63 16.18
CA LEU A 35 -5.88 2.40 14.95
C LEU A 35 -5.89 3.93 15.12
N VAL A 36 -6.08 4.43 16.32
CA VAL A 36 -6.17 5.86 16.64
C VAL A 36 -4.93 6.34 17.41
N ASP A 37 -4.58 5.61 18.46
CA ASP A 37 -3.45 5.93 19.32
C ASP A 37 -2.23 5.12 18.89
N TRP A 38 -1.20 5.81 18.41
CA TRP A 38 -0.01 5.19 17.83
C TRP A 38 1.23 5.44 18.69
N GLU A 39 1.99 4.37 18.92
CA GLU A 39 3.26 4.36 19.61
C GLU A 39 4.38 4.11 18.61
N GLU A 40 5.35 5.00 18.53
CA GLU A 40 6.58 4.77 17.78
C GLU A 40 7.45 3.75 18.51
N ILE A 41 7.84 2.67 17.84
CA ILE A 41 8.60 1.58 18.47
C ILE A 41 9.98 1.34 17.86
N GLY A 42 10.28 1.94 16.72
CA GLY A 42 11.58 1.80 16.07
C GLY A 42 11.49 1.83 14.56
N THR A 43 12.43 1.15 13.93
CA THR A 43 12.55 1.05 12.48
C THR A 43 12.83 -0.39 12.05
N ALA A 44 12.44 -0.73 10.82
CA ALA A 44 12.66 -2.08 10.28
C ALA A 44 14.14 -2.39 10.07
N PHE A 45 14.92 -1.36 9.73
CA PHE A 45 16.36 -1.47 9.46
C PHE A 45 17.16 -0.50 10.33
N THR A 46 18.47 -0.71 10.37
CA THR A 46 19.47 0.23 10.86
C THR A 46 20.35 0.70 9.69
N GLU A 47 21.28 1.61 9.93
CA GLU A 47 22.24 2.01 8.89
C GLU A 47 23.09 0.83 8.40
N GLU A 48 23.40 -0.13 9.29
CA GLU A 48 24.19 -1.32 8.96
C GLU A 48 23.38 -2.40 8.24
N THR A 49 22.08 -2.48 8.49
CA THR A 49 21.21 -3.54 7.92
C THR A 49 20.35 -3.06 6.76
N ARG A 50 20.39 -1.79 6.46
CA ARG A 50 19.65 -1.16 5.39
C ARG A 50 19.93 -1.82 4.04
N PRO A 51 18.91 -2.11 3.21
CA PRO A 51 19.11 -2.55 1.83
C PRO A 51 19.96 -1.59 1.02
N THR A 52 20.75 -2.12 0.09
CA THR A 52 21.76 -1.35 -0.65
C THR A 52 21.80 -1.60 -2.16
N PHE A 53 20.84 -2.32 -2.74
CA PHE A 53 20.89 -2.60 -4.18
C PHE A 53 20.74 -1.35 -5.05
N GLU A 54 20.17 -0.27 -4.51
CA GLU A 54 20.25 1.08 -5.04
C GLU A 54 20.90 1.95 -3.96
N PRO A 55 22.25 2.18 -4.02
CA PRO A 55 23.00 2.75 -2.90
C PRO A 55 22.54 4.13 -2.44
N LYS A 56 21.93 4.90 -3.33
CA LYS A 56 21.36 6.22 -3.03
C LYS A 56 19.84 6.18 -2.82
N GLY A 57 19.27 4.99 -2.85
CA GLY A 57 17.83 4.80 -2.82
C GLY A 57 17.20 5.07 -1.47
N GLY A 58 16.00 5.65 -1.51
CA GLY A 58 15.08 5.67 -0.38
C GLY A 58 14.30 4.36 -0.29
N LEU A 59 13.84 4.05 0.91
CA LEU A 59 12.94 2.94 1.19
C LEU A 59 11.51 3.47 1.17
N TRP A 60 10.76 3.11 0.13
CA TRP A 60 9.45 3.65 -0.14
C TRP A 60 8.37 2.57 -0.13
N ALA A 61 7.15 2.98 0.20
CA ALA A 61 5.93 2.19 0.10
C ALA A 61 6.12 0.71 0.51
N PRO A 62 6.36 0.45 1.81
CA PRO A 62 6.50 -0.91 2.31
C PRO A 62 5.16 -1.66 2.24
N ASP A 63 5.25 -2.99 2.21
CA ASP A 63 4.09 -3.88 2.30
C ASP A 63 4.43 -5.03 3.24
N ILE A 64 3.74 -5.10 4.38
CA ILE A 64 3.99 -6.08 5.42
C ILE A 64 3.03 -7.25 5.32
N ASN A 65 3.56 -8.47 5.48
CA ASN A 65 2.79 -9.70 5.43
C ASN A 65 3.31 -10.72 6.45
N TYR A 66 2.50 -11.71 6.75
CA TYR A 66 2.91 -12.88 7.53
C TYR A 66 2.78 -14.11 6.66
N ILE A 67 3.92 -14.72 6.30
CA ILE A 67 3.99 -15.82 5.34
C ILE A 67 4.84 -16.94 5.94
N ASN A 68 4.28 -18.14 6.03
CA ASN A 68 4.98 -19.34 6.51
C ASN A 68 5.71 -19.14 7.85
N GLY A 69 5.05 -18.47 8.80
CA GLY A 69 5.58 -18.27 10.13
C GLY A 69 6.58 -17.13 10.27
N GLN A 70 6.76 -16.29 9.26
CA GLN A 70 7.63 -15.12 9.26
C GLN A 70 6.90 -13.86 8.87
N TYR A 71 7.32 -12.72 9.42
CA TYR A 71 6.96 -11.41 8.89
C TYR A 71 7.81 -11.14 7.66
N VAL A 72 7.14 -10.82 6.56
CA VAL A 72 7.77 -10.56 5.26
C VAL A 72 7.44 -9.14 4.85
N LEU A 73 8.46 -8.31 4.79
CA LEU A 73 8.37 -6.90 4.40
C LEU A 73 8.89 -6.73 2.98
N TYR A 74 7.99 -6.45 2.06
CA TYR A 74 8.37 -6.00 0.73
C TYR A 74 8.61 -4.49 0.78
N TYR A 75 9.59 -4.01 0.05
CA TYR A 75 9.93 -2.58 0.01
C TYR A 75 10.27 -2.16 -1.42
N SER A 76 9.98 -0.91 -1.74
CA SER A 76 10.49 -0.27 -2.95
C SER A 76 11.80 0.43 -2.62
N MET A 77 12.79 0.35 -3.48
CA MET A 77 14.02 1.11 -3.34
C MET A 77 14.27 1.92 -4.61
N SER A 78 14.28 3.24 -4.47
CA SER A 78 14.32 4.15 -5.60
C SER A 78 14.95 5.50 -5.24
N VAL A 79 15.27 6.25 -6.27
CA VAL A 79 15.59 7.68 -6.22
C VAL A 79 14.65 8.43 -7.15
N TRP A 80 14.41 9.70 -6.88
CA TRP A 80 13.63 10.54 -7.80
C TRP A 80 14.25 10.54 -9.20
N GLY A 81 13.42 10.20 -10.20
CA GLY A 81 13.87 10.06 -11.59
C GLY A 81 14.56 8.74 -11.92
N GLY A 82 14.80 7.88 -10.94
CA GLY A 82 15.44 6.57 -11.11
C GLY A 82 14.52 5.46 -11.57
N GLU A 83 13.64 5.72 -12.53
CA GLU A 83 12.57 4.81 -12.94
C GLU A 83 13.05 3.49 -13.54
N TRP A 84 14.29 3.44 -14.02
CA TRP A 84 14.91 2.23 -14.58
C TRP A 84 15.92 1.56 -13.66
N THR A 85 16.34 2.23 -12.59
CA THR A 85 17.30 1.68 -11.61
C THR A 85 16.64 1.22 -10.31
N CYS A 86 15.41 1.64 -10.05
CA CYS A 86 14.62 1.22 -8.91
C CYS A 86 14.23 -0.26 -8.98
N GLY A 87 13.73 -0.76 -7.88
CA GLY A 87 13.24 -2.11 -7.79
C GLY A 87 12.51 -2.39 -6.48
N ILE A 88 12.08 -3.62 -6.36
CA ILE A 88 11.34 -4.14 -5.21
C ILE A 88 12.19 -5.22 -4.56
N GLY A 89 12.40 -5.07 -3.25
CA GLY A 89 13.13 -6.05 -2.44
C GLY A 89 12.25 -6.67 -1.37
N VAL A 90 12.81 -7.62 -0.64
CA VAL A 90 12.14 -8.33 0.42
C VAL A 90 13.06 -8.55 1.61
N ALA A 91 12.51 -8.40 2.81
CA ALA A 91 13.19 -8.65 4.07
C ALA A 91 12.29 -9.47 4.99
N THR A 92 12.87 -10.22 5.91
CA THR A 92 12.13 -11.09 6.82
C THR A 92 12.49 -10.87 8.26
N SER A 93 11.54 -11.14 9.15
CA SER A 93 11.75 -11.14 10.61
C SER A 93 10.86 -12.15 11.30
N ASP A 94 11.30 -12.65 12.45
CA ASP A 94 10.46 -13.48 13.32
C ASP A 94 9.45 -12.65 14.14
N LYS A 95 9.67 -11.32 14.20
CA LYS A 95 8.87 -10.39 14.99
C LYS A 95 8.41 -9.21 14.15
N PRO A 96 7.23 -8.65 14.41
CA PRO A 96 6.72 -7.51 13.64
C PRO A 96 7.56 -6.24 13.82
N GLU A 97 8.22 -6.07 14.97
CA GLU A 97 9.14 -4.96 15.22
C GLU A 97 10.55 -5.16 14.64
N GLY A 98 10.82 -6.29 14.04
CA GLY A 98 12.14 -6.64 13.54
C GLY A 98 13.07 -7.23 14.61
N PRO A 99 14.39 -7.27 14.36
CA PRO A 99 15.07 -6.73 13.18
C PRO A 99 14.73 -7.47 11.89
N PHE A 100 14.58 -6.74 10.80
CA PHE A 100 14.36 -7.32 9.47
C PHE A 100 15.70 -7.59 8.79
N ILE A 101 15.81 -8.77 8.19
CA ILE A 101 16.99 -9.20 7.45
C ILE A 101 16.70 -9.07 5.97
N ASP A 102 17.45 -8.21 5.28
CA ASP A 102 17.32 -8.02 3.84
C ASP A 102 17.68 -9.29 3.07
N LYS A 103 16.81 -9.69 2.16
CA LYS A 103 17.02 -10.81 1.24
C LYS A 103 17.38 -10.35 -0.17
N GLY A 104 17.49 -9.03 -0.38
CA GLY A 104 17.80 -8.42 -1.66
C GLY A 104 16.61 -8.19 -2.56
N PRO A 105 16.86 -7.77 -3.81
CA PRO A 105 15.78 -7.47 -4.74
C PRO A 105 15.08 -8.74 -5.23
N LEU A 106 13.75 -8.68 -5.31
CA LEU A 106 12.96 -9.63 -6.10
C LEU A 106 13.21 -9.40 -7.58
N PHE A 107 13.16 -8.15 -7.99
CA PHE A 107 13.50 -7.68 -9.33
C PHE A 107 13.74 -6.17 -9.33
N ARG A 108 14.39 -5.71 -10.38
CA ARG A 108 14.54 -4.28 -10.69
C ARG A 108 13.81 -3.95 -11.99
N SER A 109 13.51 -2.67 -12.22
CA SER A 109 12.79 -2.22 -13.42
C SER A 109 13.42 -2.74 -14.72
N LYS A 110 14.74 -2.71 -14.82
CA LYS A 110 15.46 -3.23 -16.01
C LYS A 110 15.28 -4.73 -16.22
N THR A 111 15.27 -5.51 -15.16
CA THR A 111 15.18 -6.98 -15.27
C THR A 111 13.76 -7.46 -15.52
N ILE A 112 12.77 -6.85 -14.87
CA ILE A 112 11.37 -7.18 -15.09
C ILE A 112 10.78 -6.48 -16.32
N GLN A 113 11.48 -5.49 -16.85
CA GLN A 113 11.05 -4.68 -18.00
C GLN A 113 9.72 -3.95 -17.77
N VAL A 114 9.60 -3.38 -16.59
CA VAL A 114 8.55 -2.45 -16.24
C VAL A 114 9.19 -1.20 -15.66
N GLN A 115 9.05 -0.09 -16.33
CA GLN A 115 9.53 1.20 -15.88
C GLN A 115 8.87 1.58 -14.57
N ASN A 116 9.63 2.17 -13.64
CA ASN A 116 9.17 2.62 -12.33
C ASN A 116 8.52 1.49 -11.50
N SER A 117 9.25 0.37 -11.37
CA SER A 117 8.81 -0.79 -10.59
C SER A 117 8.96 -0.54 -9.09
N ILE A 118 7.92 0.07 -8.52
CA ILE A 118 7.74 0.40 -7.11
C ILE A 118 6.28 0.16 -6.70
N ASP A 119 5.96 0.42 -5.43
CA ASP A 119 4.60 0.39 -4.88
C ASP A 119 3.95 -0.99 -4.98
N GLN A 120 4.61 -1.97 -4.42
CA GLN A 120 4.18 -3.35 -4.45
C GLN A 120 3.12 -3.67 -3.38
N PHE A 121 2.31 -4.64 -3.71
CA PHE A 121 1.31 -5.24 -2.83
C PHE A 121 1.30 -6.76 -3.02
N PHE A 122 1.43 -7.49 -1.92
CA PHE A 122 1.34 -8.95 -1.88
C PHE A 122 -0.10 -9.41 -1.68
N MET A 123 -0.48 -10.49 -2.37
CA MET A 123 -1.77 -11.13 -2.17
C MET A 123 -1.65 -12.66 -2.31
N GLU A 124 -2.27 -13.38 -1.39
CA GLU A 124 -2.49 -14.82 -1.52
C GLU A 124 -3.93 -15.06 -1.96
N ASP A 125 -4.10 -15.85 -2.99
CA ASP A 125 -5.41 -16.20 -3.53
C ASP A 125 -5.41 -17.63 -4.05
N ASN A 126 -6.41 -18.43 -3.63
CA ASN A 126 -6.54 -19.84 -4.02
C ASN A 126 -5.25 -20.67 -3.86
N GLY A 127 -4.52 -20.44 -2.75
CA GLY A 127 -3.29 -21.15 -2.41
C GLY A 127 -2.05 -20.72 -3.18
N LYS A 128 -2.15 -19.71 -4.02
CA LYS A 128 -1.03 -19.12 -4.76
C LYS A 128 -0.72 -17.74 -4.24
N LYS A 129 0.53 -17.31 -4.42
CA LYS A 129 1.04 -16.02 -3.97
C LYS A 129 1.38 -15.14 -5.15
N TYR A 130 1.01 -13.87 -5.05
CA TYR A 130 1.16 -12.89 -6.13
C TYR A 130 1.72 -11.59 -5.59
N LEU A 131 2.42 -10.86 -6.44
CA LEU A 131 2.82 -9.48 -6.22
C LEU A 131 2.23 -8.60 -7.32
N PHE A 132 1.57 -7.52 -6.92
CA PHE A 132 1.08 -6.48 -7.81
C PHE A 132 1.88 -5.21 -7.56
N TRP A 133 2.22 -4.47 -8.61
CA TRP A 133 3.03 -3.28 -8.47
C TRP A 133 2.89 -2.36 -9.67
N GLY A 134 3.41 -1.15 -9.54
CA GLY A 134 3.56 -0.18 -10.60
C GLY A 134 3.27 1.24 -10.17
N SER A 135 3.84 2.19 -10.88
CA SER A 135 3.68 3.61 -10.63
C SER A 135 3.74 4.40 -11.94
N PHE A 136 2.58 4.85 -12.38
CA PHE A 136 2.37 5.67 -13.59
C PHE A 136 2.90 5.09 -14.90
N ARG A 137 3.22 3.81 -14.93
CA ARG A 137 3.68 3.08 -16.13
C ARG A 137 2.90 1.78 -16.35
N GLY A 138 1.70 1.70 -15.75
CA GLY A 138 0.87 0.51 -15.71
C GLY A 138 1.02 -0.24 -14.38
N ILE A 139 -0.04 -0.92 -13.97
CA ILE A 139 -0.04 -1.84 -12.83
C ILE A 139 0.05 -3.25 -13.35
N TYR A 140 0.98 -4.02 -12.81
CA TYR A 140 1.26 -5.40 -13.19
C TYR A 140 1.10 -6.35 -12.02
N GLY A 141 0.83 -7.61 -12.32
CA GLY A 141 0.85 -8.69 -11.34
C GLY A 141 1.68 -9.86 -11.83
N ILE A 142 2.29 -10.59 -10.90
CA ILE A 142 3.11 -11.77 -11.18
C ILE A 142 3.00 -12.77 -10.03
N GLU A 143 3.09 -14.07 -10.36
CA GLU A 143 3.09 -15.11 -9.33
C GLU A 143 4.45 -15.20 -8.64
N LEU A 144 4.41 -15.35 -7.31
CA LEU A 144 5.59 -15.56 -6.47
C LEU A 144 5.76 -17.06 -6.15
N SER A 145 6.96 -17.42 -5.69
CA SER A 145 7.26 -18.70 -5.09
C SER A 145 6.40 -18.95 -3.84
N GLY A 146 6.31 -20.21 -3.42
CA GLY A 146 5.49 -20.62 -2.28
C GLY A 146 5.90 -19.99 -0.94
N ASP A 147 7.15 -19.55 -0.80
CA ASP A 147 7.63 -18.81 0.36
C ASP A 147 7.49 -17.29 0.26
N GLY A 148 7.08 -16.77 -0.91
CA GLY A 148 6.92 -15.34 -1.15
C GLY A 148 8.25 -14.59 -1.32
N LEU A 149 9.39 -15.27 -1.35
CA LEU A 149 10.71 -14.62 -1.34
C LEU A 149 11.35 -14.49 -2.73
N SER A 150 10.70 -15.02 -3.76
CA SER A 150 11.15 -14.92 -5.14
C SER A 150 9.98 -14.95 -6.11
N VAL A 151 10.20 -14.52 -7.33
CA VAL A 151 9.26 -14.71 -8.42
C VAL A 151 9.23 -16.18 -8.77
N TRP A 152 8.05 -16.76 -9.03
CA TRP A 152 7.94 -18.14 -9.49
C TRP A 152 8.74 -18.31 -10.80
N ASP A 153 9.49 -19.40 -10.91
CA ASP A 153 10.22 -19.72 -12.13
C ASP A 153 9.25 -19.90 -13.32
N GLY A 154 9.51 -19.14 -14.39
CA GLY A 154 8.65 -19.11 -15.57
C GLY A 154 7.37 -18.27 -15.45
N ALA A 155 7.13 -17.60 -14.33
CA ALA A 155 5.99 -16.70 -14.19
C ALA A 155 6.08 -15.53 -15.19
N LYS A 156 4.92 -15.14 -15.72
CA LYS A 156 4.80 -14.00 -16.64
C LYS A 156 4.02 -12.89 -15.99
N LYS A 157 4.55 -11.66 -16.07
CA LYS A 157 3.82 -10.48 -15.64
C LYS A 157 2.61 -10.24 -16.53
N ARG A 158 1.53 -9.74 -15.93
CA ARG A 158 0.30 -9.35 -16.64
C ARG A 158 -0.10 -7.96 -16.17
N GLN A 159 -0.44 -7.10 -17.11
CA GLN A 159 -0.94 -5.76 -16.78
C GLN A 159 -2.42 -5.85 -16.37
N VAL A 160 -2.78 -5.17 -15.28
CA VAL A 160 -4.14 -5.15 -14.72
C VAL A 160 -4.79 -3.79 -14.68
N ALA A 161 -3.99 -2.71 -14.77
CA ALA A 161 -4.50 -1.34 -14.84
C ALA A 161 -3.56 -0.45 -15.65
N GLY A 162 -4.07 0.69 -16.06
CA GLY A 162 -3.37 1.63 -16.94
C GLY A 162 -2.34 2.50 -16.24
N THR A 163 -1.91 3.56 -16.92
CA THR A 163 -0.77 4.39 -16.55
C THR A 163 -1.11 5.55 -15.61
N ALA A 164 -2.38 5.72 -15.23
CA ALA A 164 -2.78 6.78 -14.30
C ALA A 164 -2.49 6.45 -12.83
N TYR A 165 -2.11 5.23 -12.51
CA TYR A 165 -2.17 4.66 -11.17
C TYR A 165 -0.82 4.36 -10.55
N GLU A 166 -0.78 4.47 -9.20
CA GLU A 166 0.23 3.87 -8.32
C GLU A 166 -0.42 3.47 -6.98
N GLY A 167 0.36 2.95 -6.04
CA GLY A 167 -0.13 2.64 -4.70
C GLY A 167 -1.22 1.57 -4.68
N THR A 168 -1.00 0.48 -5.40
CA THR A 168 -1.99 -0.59 -5.60
C THR A 168 -2.25 -1.40 -4.33
N TYR A 169 -3.53 -1.66 -4.09
CA TYR A 169 -4.02 -2.61 -3.10
C TYR A 169 -5.21 -3.37 -3.69
N ILE A 170 -5.27 -4.68 -3.50
CA ILE A 170 -6.42 -5.49 -3.95
C ILE A 170 -7.10 -6.11 -2.73
N HIS A 171 -8.41 -5.89 -2.63
CA HIS A 171 -9.25 -6.40 -1.56
C HIS A 171 -10.30 -7.36 -2.11
N LYS A 172 -10.31 -8.59 -1.60
CA LYS A 172 -11.35 -9.55 -1.96
C LYS A 172 -12.53 -9.44 -0.99
N ARG A 173 -13.73 -9.27 -1.55
CA ARG A 173 -14.97 -9.22 -0.77
C ARG A 173 -16.09 -9.90 -1.55
N GLY A 174 -16.64 -10.98 -0.98
CA GLY A 174 -17.62 -11.82 -1.68
C GLY A 174 -17.03 -12.41 -2.97
N ASP A 175 -17.73 -12.25 -4.06
CA ASP A 175 -17.32 -12.76 -5.37
C ASP A 175 -16.44 -11.76 -6.17
N TYR A 176 -16.06 -10.64 -5.56
CA TYR A 176 -15.36 -9.57 -6.25
C TYR A 176 -13.99 -9.30 -5.66
N TYR A 177 -13.11 -8.84 -6.55
CA TYR A 177 -11.84 -8.21 -6.22
C TYR A 177 -11.95 -6.71 -6.49
N TYR A 178 -11.45 -5.90 -5.56
CA TYR A 178 -11.44 -4.45 -5.66
C TYR A 178 -10.01 -3.97 -5.73
N LEU A 179 -9.65 -3.33 -6.84
CA LEU A 179 -8.33 -2.73 -7.00
C LEU A 179 -8.41 -1.27 -6.60
N PHE A 180 -7.79 -0.96 -5.45
CA PHE A 180 -7.58 0.40 -4.96
C PHE A 180 -6.25 0.90 -5.50
N ALA A 181 -6.22 2.14 -5.91
CA ALA A 181 -5.02 2.79 -6.40
C ALA A 181 -5.09 4.29 -6.14
N SER A 182 -4.03 4.99 -6.48
CA SER A 182 -3.96 6.45 -6.36
C SER A 182 -3.63 7.07 -7.69
N ILE A 183 -4.24 8.21 -7.97
CA ILE A 183 -3.98 9.05 -9.14
C ILE A 183 -3.51 10.42 -8.71
N GLY A 184 -2.88 11.17 -9.61
CA GLY A 184 -2.39 12.51 -9.34
C GLY A 184 -1.06 12.53 -8.61
N SER A 185 -0.70 13.66 -8.02
CA SER A 185 0.59 13.87 -7.36
C SER A 185 0.50 13.69 -5.84
N CYS A 186 1.43 12.92 -5.27
CA CYS A 186 1.51 12.65 -3.83
C CYS A 186 2.31 13.71 -3.05
N CYS A 187 3.26 14.38 -3.73
CA CYS A 187 4.47 14.84 -3.07
C CYS A 187 4.80 16.30 -3.41
N GLU A 188 3.77 17.11 -3.61
CA GLU A 188 3.85 18.55 -3.92
C GLU A 188 3.29 19.44 -2.79
N GLY A 189 3.27 18.92 -1.56
CA GLY A 189 2.70 19.63 -0.42
C GLY A 189 1.24 20.01 -0.65
N LEU A 190 0.88 21.25 -0.40
CA LEU A 190 -0.50 21.75 -0.59
C LEU A 190 -1.00 21.69 -2.04
N LYS A 191 -0.10 21.57 -3.02
CA LYS A 191 -0.44 21.43 -4.43
C LYS A 191 -0.68 19.99 -4.85
N SER A 192 -0.50 19.03 -3.93
CA SER A 192 -0.74 17.62 -4.19
C SER A 192 -2.19 17.38 -4.61
N THR A 193 -2.36 16.59 -5.66
CA THR A 193 -3.66 16.25 -6.23
C THR A 193 -4.04 14.79 -5.99
N TYR A 194 -3.26 14.09 -5.19
CA TYR A 194 -3.46 12.67 -4.91
C TYR A 194 -4.90 12.35 -4.53
N THR A 195 -5.43 11.29 -5.11
CA THR A 195 -6.82 10.87 -4.95
C THR A 195 -6.86 9.35 -4.94
N THR A 196 -7.52 8.76 -3.97
CA THR A 196 -7.73 7.30 -3.91
C THR A 196 -8.91 6.93 -4.80
N VAL A 197 -8.69 5.94 -5.65
CA VAL A 197 -9.66 5.43 -6.61
C VAL A 197 -9.82 3.93 -6.51
N VAL A 198 -10.88 3.38 -7.11
CA VAL A 198 -11.17 1.95 -7.04
C VAL A 198 -11.86 1.47 -8.32
N GLY A 199 -11.54 0.25 -8.71
CA GLY A 199 -12.25 -0.53 -9.71
C GLY A 199 -12.55 -1.94 -9.20
N ARG A 200 -13.43 -2.67 -9.88
CA ARG A 200 -13.90 -3.98 -9.45
C ARG A 200 -13.79 -5.00 -10.57
N SER A 201 -13.47 -6.24 -10.21
CA SER A 201 -13.45 -7.39 -11.10
C SER A 201 -13.97 -8.65 -10.39
N ASP A 202 -14.48 -9.61 -11.13
CA ASP A 202 -14.77 -10.95 -10.62
C ASP A 202 -13.56 -11.90 -10.71
N SER A 203 -12.44 -11.41 -11.22
CA SER A 203 -11.19 -12.16 -11.38
C SER A 203 -10.01 -11.35 -10.86
N LEU A 204 -9.05 -12.02 -10.20
CA LEU A 204 -7.87 -11.37 -9.60
C LEU A 204 -7.06 -10.57 -10.63
N PHE A 205 -6.91 -11.05 -11.84
CA PHE A 205 -6.17 -10.38 -12.91
C PHE A 205 -7.03 -9.51 -13.81
N GLY A 206 -8.27 -9.24 -13.39
CA GLY A 206 -9.17 -8.35 -14.11
C GLY A 206 -10.00 -9.02 -15.22
N PRO A 207 -10.64 -8.23 -16.06
CA PRO A 207 -10.54 -6.77 -16.13
C PRO A 207 -11.23 -6.06 -14.96
N TYR A 208 -10.49 -5.15 -14.34
CA TYR A 208 -11.03 -4.21 -13.34
C TYR A 208 -11.74 -3.07 -14.06
N ALA A 209 -12.91 -2.68 -13.60
CA ALA A 209 -13.73 -1.66 -14.24
C ALA A 209 -14.46 -0.78 -13.22
N ASP A 210 -14.90 0.39 -13.67
CA ASP A 210 -15.79 1.27 -12.92
C ASP A 210 -17.25 0.75 -12.92
N LYS A 211 -18.14 1.47 -12.27
CA LYS A 211 -19.57 1.12 -12.17
C LYS A 211 -20.29 1.02 -13.52
N GLN A 212 -19.74 1.64 -14.56
CA GLN A 212 -20.27 1.62 -15.91
C GLN A 212 -19.62 0.56 -16.81
N GLY A 213 -18.73 -0.27 -16.23
CA GLY A 213 -18.01 -1.30 -16.97
C GLY A 213 -16.83 -0.78 -17.79
N ARG A 214 -16.41 0.47 -17.60
CA ARG A 214 -15.26 1.03 -18.30
C ARG A 214 -13.96 0.58 -17.63
N PRO A 215 -12.97 0.09 -18.39
CA PRO A 215 -11.82 -0.61 -17.81
C PRO A 215 -10.79 0.33 -17.18
N MET A 216 -10.18 -0.12 -16.07
CA MET A 216 -9.01 0.54 -15.47
C MET A 216 -7.78 0.47 -16.37
N MET A 217 -7.72 -0.47 -17.30
CA MET A 217 -6.68 -0.51 -18.34
C MET A 217 -6.66 0.77 -19.20
N GLU A 218 -7.79 1.44 -19.31
CA GLU A 218 -7.96 2.73 -20.01
C GLU A 218 -8.13 3.89 -19.02
N ASN A 219 -7.72 3.69 -17.76
CA ASN A 219 -7.72 4.71 -16.70
C ASN A 219 -9.13 5.17 -16.24
N HIS A 220 -10.13 4.28 -16.33
CA HIS A 220 -11.45 4.51 -15.77
C HIS A 220 -11.57 3.89 -14.37
N HIS A 221 -12.20 4.58 -13.45
CA HIS A 221 -12.32 4.20 -12.02
C HIS A 221 -13.44 4.96 -11.34
N GLU A 222 -13.77 4.56 -10.12
CA GLU A 222 -14.57 5.36 -9.19
C GLU A 222 -13.64 6.11 -8.24
N ILE A 223 -14.01 7.30 -7.82
CA ILE A 223 -13.29 8.06 -6.78
C ILE A 223 -13.76 7.58 -5.41
N LEU A 224 -12.81 7.24 -4.53
CA LEU A 224 -13.09 6.88 -3.14
C LEU A 224 -12.82 8.03 -2.17
N ILE A 225 -11.65 8.66 -2.26
CA ILE A 225 -11.24 9.73 -1.35
C ILE A 225 -10.50 10.80 -2.15
N HIS A 226 -10.98 12.02 -2.09
CA HIS A 226 -10.32 13.21 -2.65
C HIS A 226 -10.06 14.25 -1.57
N GLY A 227 -9.22 15.23 -1.85
CA GLY A 227 -8.93 16.34 -0.94
C GLY A 227 -10.18 17.22 -0.64
N ASN A 228 -10.11 17.97 0.45
CA ASN A 228 -11.14 18.89 0.88
C ASN A 228 -10.54 20.20 1.40
N GLU A 229 -11.32 21.00 2.13
CA GLU A 229 -10.85 22.28 2.71
C GLU A 229 -9.77 22.10 3.77
N ALA A 230 -9.69 20.94 4.43
CA ALA A 230 -8.74 20.66 5.50
C ALA A 230 -7.50 19.89 5.02
N PHE A 231 -7.64 19.07 3.98
CA PHE A 231 -6.59 18.15 3.52
C PHE A 231 -6.45 18.14 1.99
N ALA A 232 -5.20 18.06 1.56
CA ALA A 232 -4.83 17.86 0.16
C ALA A 232 -4.14 16.51 -0.02
N GLY A 233 -4.13 15.98 -1.24
CA GLY A 233 -3.27 14.85 -1.59
C GLY A 233 -3.57 13.56 -0.80
N THR A 234 -4.77 13.04 -0.91
CA THR A 234 -5.28 11.89 -0.16
C THR A 234 -5.08 10.59 -0.93
N GLY A 235 -4.18 9.74 -0.49
CA GLY A 235 -3.93 8.50 -1.23
C GLY A 235 -2.99 7.52 -0.56
N HIS A 236 -2.61 6.53 -1.35
CA HIS A 236 -1.77 5.40 -1.00
C HIS A 236 -2.29 4.70 0.27
N ASN A 237 -3.47 4.13 0.16
CA ASN A 237 -4.13 3.48 1.28
C ASN A 237 -3.44 2.19 1.70
N SER A 238 -3.59 1.89 2.99
CA SER A 238 -3.25 0.62 3.60
C SER A 238 -4.23 -0.49 3.20
N GLU A 239 -3.95 -1.68 3.70
CA GLU A 239 -4.92 -2.77 3.76
C GLU A 239 -6.17 -2.33 4.54
N ILE A 240 -7.32 -2.83 4.15
CA ILE A 240 -8.57 -2.65 4.90
C ILE A 240 -8.50 -3.47 6.18
N VAL A 241 -8.89 -2.86 7.29
CA VAL A 241 -9.01 -3.49 8.60
C VAL A 241 -10.48 -3.54 9.00
N THR A 242 -10.96 -4.73 9.36
CA THR A 242 -12.32 -4.91 9.88
C THR A 242 -12.28 -4.89 11.41
N ASP A 243 -13.08 -4.03 12.03
CA ASP A 243 -13.18 -3.96 13.48
C ASP A 243 -14.10 -5.08 14.06
N ASP A 244 -14.20 -5.16 15.38
CA ASP A 244 -14.95 -6.23 16.05
C ASP A 244 -16.48 -6.08 15.90
N ARG A 245 -16.95 -4.94 15.40
CA ARG A 245 -18.36 -4.74 15.00
C ARG A 245 -18.63 -5.07 13.54
N GLY A 246 -17.59 -5.46 12.77
CA GLY A 246 -17.70 -5.76 11.35
C GLY A 246 -17.65 -4.53 10.44
N ASN A 247 -17.18 -3.40 10.95
CA ASN A 247 -16.96 -2.20 10.15
C ASN A 247 -15.57 -2.21 9.52
N ASP A 248 -15.47 -1.79 8.28
CA ASP A 248 -14.23 -1.71 7.54
C ASP A 248 -13.61 -0.32 7.63
N TRP A 249 -12.29 -0.29 7.83
CA TRP A 249 -11.51 0.91 8.02
C TRP A 249 -10.30 0.90 7.09
N VAL A 250 -9.87 2.08 6.66
CA VAL A 250 -8.68 2.24 5.83
C VAL A 250 -7.82 3.39 6.35
N LEU A 251 -6.51 3.13 6.39
CA LEU A 251 -5.49 4.14 6.64
C LEU A 251 -4.94 4.63 5.30
N TYR A 252 -4.57 5.88 5.22
CA TYR A 252 -3.96 6.50 4.05
C TYR A 252 -3.20 7.74 4.49
N HIS A 253 -2.57 8.44 3.58
CA HIS A 253 -1.92 9.70 3.94
C HIS A 253 -2.58 10.90 3.28
N ALA A 254 -2.38 12.06 3.88
CA ALA A 254 -2.81 13.35 3.34
C ALA A 254 -1.87 14.46 3.79
N VAL A 255 -1.95 15.62 3.15
CA VAL A 255 -1.26 16.83 3.56
C VAL A 255 -2.27 17.71 4.29
N SER A 256 -2.00 18.03 5.56
CA SER A 256 -2.82 18.98 6.34
C SER A 256 -2.63 20.39 5.80
N ARG A 257 -3.72 21.11 5.53
CA ARG A 257 -3.64 22.49 5.07
C ARG A 257 -3.29 23.45 6.19
N GLU A 258 -3.61 23.09 7.43
CA GLU A 258 -3.27 23.87 8.61
C GLU A 258 -1.78 23.69 8.98
N HIS A 259 -1.29 22.45 8.87
CA HIS A 259 0.10 22.10 9.20
C HIS A 259 0.72 21.30 8.04
N PRO A 260 1.15 21.97 6.96
CA PRO A 260 1.55 21.31 5.72
C PRO A 260 2.97 20.71 5.76
N THR A 261 3.36 20.13 6.88
CA THR A 261 4.66 19.51 7.09
C THR A 261 4.53 17.99 7.01
N GLY A 262 5.11 17.38 5.98
CA GLY A 262 5.04 15.94 5.76
C GLY A 262 3.66 15.48 5.26
N ARG A 263 3.45 14.18 5.33
CA ARG A 263 2.20 13.53 4.95
C ARG A 263 1.65 12.77 6.15
N VAL A 264 0.53 13.24 6.68
CA VAL A 264 -0.04 12.73 7.93
C VAL A 264 -0.88 11.48 7.71
N LEU A 265 -0.86 10.60 8.70
CA LEU A 265 -1.69 9.39 8.71
C LEU A 265 -3.15 9.75 8.93
N MET A 266 -4.01 9.23 8.05
CA MET A 266 -5.45 9.40 8.08
C MET A 266 -6.14 8.07 8.31
N LEU A 267 -7.33 8.10 8.92
CA LEU A 267 -8.18 6.94 9.14
C LEU A 267 -9.62 7.29 8.80
N ASP A 268 -10.24 6.52 7.92
CA ASP A 268 -11.66 6.67 7.59
C ASP A 268 -12.36 5.32 7.46
N ARG A 269 -13.66 5.33 7.73
CA ARG A 269 -14.52 4.17 7.59
C ARG A 269 -14.93 3.97 6.14
N ILE A 270 -14.85 2.72 5.68
CA ILE A 270 -15.41 2.30 4.39
C ILE A 270 -16.80 1.72 4.64
N ARG A 271 -17.78 2.21 3.92
CA ARG A 271 -19.13 1.63 3.84
C ARG A 271 -19.32 0.99 2.48
N TRP A 272 -19.98 -0.15 2.46
CA TRP A 272 -20.25 -0.88 1.22
C TRP A 272 -21.71 -0.63 0.83
N LYS A 273 -21.89 -0.02 -0.34
CA LYS A 273 -23.21 0.30 -0.89
C LYS A 273 -23.32 -0.26 -2.31
N ASP A 274 -24.35 -1.08 -2.53
CA ASP A 274 -24.59 -1.73 -3.83
C ASP A 274 -23.34 -2.46 -4.38
N GLY A 275 -22.54 -3.07 -3.47
CA GLY A 275 -21.33 -3.79 -3.82
C GLY A 275 -20.12 -2.90 -4.12
N TRP A 276 -20.14 -1.61 -3.72
CA TRP A 276 -19.01 -0.69 -3.91
C TRP A 276 -18.61 -0.01 -2.61
N PRO A 277 -17.30 0.21 -2.40
CA PRO A 277 -16.83 0.92 -1.22
C PRO A 277 -17.08 2.42 -1.37
N GLU A 278 -17.46 3.03 -0.27
CA GLU A 278 -17.65 4.48 -0.17
C GLU A 278 -17.06 4.99 1.16
N VAL A 279 -16.49 6.19 1.11
CA VAL A 279 -16.13 6.97 2.28
C VAL A 279 -17.09 8.15 2.35
N GLU A 280 -17.56 8.51 3.53
CA GLU A 280 -18.52 9.59 3.72
C GLU A 280 -17.99 10.92 3.13
N GLY A 281 -18.78 11.53 2.25
CA GLY A 281 -18.38 12.73 1.53
C GLY A 281 -17.24 12.53 0.53
N ALA A 282 -16.77 11.29 0.31
CA ALA A 282 -15.61 10.95 -0.50
C ALA A 282 -14.37 11.80 -0.15
N SER A 283 -14.20 12.13 1.13
CA SER A 283 -13.13 13.00 1.61
C SER A 283 -12.73 12.68 3.05
N PRO A 284 -11.54 13.14 3.51
CA PRO A 284 -11.08 12.90 4.87
C PRO A 284 -12.03 13.46 5.91
N SER A 285 -12.29 12.71 6.97
CA SER A 285 -13.02 13.18 8.14
C SER A 285 -12.09 13.98 9.06
N LEU A 286 -12.63 15.02 9.72
CA LEU A 286 -11.97 15.72 10.83
C LEU A 286 -12.32 15.07 12.16
N GLU A 287 -13.55 14.60 12.29
CA GLU A 287 -14.06 13.89 13.45
C GLU A 287 -14.92 12.73 12.97
N ALA A 288 -14.75 11.58 13.59
CA ALA A 288 -15.53 10.38 13.31
C ALA A 288 -15.58 9.47 14.53
N GLU A 289 -16.51 8.51 14.51
CA GLU A 289 -16.47 7.41 15.46
C GLU A 289 -15.18 6.61 15.28
N ALA A 290 -14.61 6.15 16.37
CA ALA A 290 -13.41 5.31 16.32
C ALA A 290 -13.76 3.84 16.02
N PRO A 291 -12.82 3.07 15.42
CA PRO A 291 -12.96 1.62 15.34
C PRO A 291 -13.09 1.00 16.72
N GLU A 292 -13.81 -0.10 16.83
CA GLU A 292 -13.98 -0.81 18.09
C GLU A 292 -13.26 -2.16 18.05
N PHE A 293 -12.27 -2.30 18.94
CA PHE A 293 -11.56 -3.56 19.17
C PHE A 293 -11.71 -3.96 20.63
N ILE A 294 -12.21 -5.18 20.86
CA ILE A 294 -12.34 -5.78 22.19
C ILE A 294 -10.98 -6.38 22.55
N ASN A 295 -10.40 -5.95 23.66
CA ASN A 295 -9.11 -6.42 24.17
C ASN A 295 -9.22 -7.81 24.80
#